data_199b876144210ed0e8f17df8da5d9daa
#
_entry.id   199b876144210ed0e8f17df8da5d9daa
#
_cell.length_a   1.000
_cell.length_b   1.000
_cell.length_c   1.000
_cell.angle_alpha   90.00
_cell.angle_beta   90.00
_cell.angle_gamma   90.00
#
_symmetry.space_group_name_H-M   'P 1'
#
loop_
_entity.id
_entity.type
_entity.pdbx_description
1 polymer ?
#
loop_
_entity_poly.entity_id
_entity_poly.type
_entity_poly.pdbx_seq_one_letter_code
_entity_poly.pdbx_strand_id
1 'polypeptide(L)'
;MKTQEQTKSHQRDFKSRMFAMIFSDKKELLKLYNAVANRNYEDPELLEINTLENAFYMSMKNDLSFLIDSRLSLYEHQSTYNPNMPLRFLLYLSELYSGMVAGKNIYGKTRIPLPPPRFIVFYNGTEERPDREVMRLSDSYTIQGEEVCWNCGPMC
;
A
#
# COMPACT_ATOMS: atom_id res chain seq x y z
N MET A 1 -22.41 0.66 -25.65
CA MET A 1 -21.96 0.86 -24.25
C MET A 1 -20.68 0.11 -23.84
N LYS A 2 -20.37 -1.08 -24.37
CA LYS A 2 -19.14 -1.84 -24.04
C LYS A 2 -17.80 -1.16 -24.41
N THR A 3 -17.77 -0.31 -25.42
CA THR A 3 -16.52 0.29 -25.93
C THR A 3 -15.94 1.40 -25.06
N GLN A 4 -16.79 2.16 -24.35
CA GLN A 4 -16.31 3.25 -23.48
C GLN A 4 -15.77 2.76 -22.14
N GLU A 5 -16.31 1.67 -21.59
CA GLU A 5 -15.79 1.04 -20.36
C GLU A 5 -14.42 0.38 -20.59
N GLN A 6 -14.25 -0.27 -21.74
CA GLN A 6 -12.96 -0.85 -22.11
C GLN A 6 -11.87 0.20 -22.30
N THR A 7 -12.19 1.34 -22.93
CA THR A 7 -11.23 2.45 -23.10
C THR A 7 -10.82 3.08 -21.76
N LYS A 8 -11.78 3.25 -20.83
CA LYS A 8 -11.50 3.75 -19.48
C LYS A 8 -10.68 2.77 -18.63
N SER A 9 -10.89 1.47 -18.78
CA SER A 9 -10.08 0.44 -18.12
C SER A 9 -8.63 0.48 -18.61
N HIS A 10 -8.38 0.52 -19.89
CA HIS A 10 -7.04 0.62 -20.47
C HIS A 10 -6.29 1.90 -20.06
N GLN A 11 -6.98 3.04 -19.94
CA GLN A 11 -6.35 4.28 -19.46
C GLN A 11 -5.96 4.22 -17.98
N ARG A 12 -6.75 3.55 -17.13
CA ARG A 12 -6.42 3.35 -15.71
C ARG A 12 -5.17 2.49 -15.54
N ASP A 13 -5.15 1.35 -16.22
CA ASP A 13 -4.02 0.43 -16.20
C ASP A 13 -2.73 1.09 -16.73
N PHE A 14 -2.85 1.99 -17.71
CA PHE A 14 -1.71 2.72 -18.26
C PHE A 14 -1.10 3.68 -17.23
N LYS A 15 -1.93 4.45 -16.51
CA LYS A 15 -1.44 5.41 -15.50
C LYS A 15 -0.77 4.72 -14.32
N SER A 16 -1.35 3.63 -13.80
CA SER A 16 -0.75 2.86 -12.72
C SER A 16 0.56 2.21 -13.14
N ARG A 17 0.62 1.64 -14.36
CA ARG A 17 1.88 1.10 -14.91
C ARG A 17 2.94 2.19 -15.07
N MET A 18 2.56 3.37 -15.54
CA MET A 18 3.48 4.49 -15.70
C MET A 18 4.00 4.97 -14.35
N PHE A 19 3.14 5.04 -13.32
CA PHE A 19 3.53 5.34 -11.94
C PHE A 19 4.55 4.31 -11.44
N ALA A 20 4.24 3.02 -11.53
CA ALA A 20 5.13 1.94 -11.12
C ALA A 20 6.47 1.97 -11.89
N MET A 21 6.42 2.25 -13.20
CA MET A 21 7.62 2.32 -14.04
C MET A 21 8.53 3.51 -13.67
N ILE A 22 7.97 4.68 -13.41
CA ILE A 22 8.75 5.86 -13.01
C ILE A 22 9.42 5.61 -11.66
N PHE A 23 8.68 5.09 -10.71
CA PHE A 23 9.15 4.88 -9.32
C PHE A 23 9.78 3.51 -9.08
N SER A 24 9.98 2.69 -10.11
CA SER A 24 10.92 1.57 -10.06
C SER A 24 12.38 2.02 -10.04
N ASP A 25 12.67 3.24 -10.51
CA ASP A 25 13.98 3.88 -10.32
C ASP A 25 14.10 4.37 -8.87
N LYS A 26 15.11 3.85 -8.16
CA LYS A 26 15.34 4.16 -6.75
C LYS A 26 15.56 5.64 -6.48
N LYS A 27 16.17 6.38 -7.42
CA LYS A 27 16.43 7.82 -7.24
C LYS A 27 15.13 8.61 -7.30
N GLU A 28 14.25 8.30 -8.24
CA GLU A 28 12.95 8.93 -8.37
C GLU A 28 12.03 8.54 -7.19
N LEU A 29 12.09 7.28 -6.76
CA LEU A 29 11.37 6.82 -5.59
C LEU A 29 11.83 7.52 -4.31
N LEU A 30 13.14 7.72 -4.13
CA LEU A 30 13.69 8.42 -2.97
C LEU A 30 13.23 9.88 -2.93
N LYS A 31 13.20 10.57 -4.08
CA LYS A 31 12.67 11.94 -4.19
C LYS A 31 11.19 11.99 -3.76
N LEU A 32 10.38 11.06 -4.27
CA LEU A 32 8.97 10.96 -3.89
C LEU A 32 8.82 10.70 -2.38
N TYR A 33 9.57 9.72 -1.84
CA TYR A 33 9.55 9.42 -0.42
C TYR A 33 9.93 10.62 0.43
N ASN A 34 11.01 11.32 0.08
CA ASN A 34 11.47 12.51 0.79
C ASN A 34 10.39 13.61 0.82
N ALA A 35 9.75 13.88 -0.33
CA ALA A 35 8.68 14.86 -0.44
C ALA A 35 7.46 14.50 0.44
N VAL A 36 7.05 13.23 0.41
CA VAL A 36 5.87 12.73 1.14
C VAL A 36 6.13 12.59 2.64
N ALA A 37 7.33 12.16 3.02
CA ALA A 37 7.71 11.90 4.41
C ALA A 37 8.30 13.13 5.11
N ASN A 38 8.54 14.22 4.38
CA ASN A 38 9.28 15.40 4.83
C ASN A 38 10.67 14.98 5.39
N ARG A 39 11.41 14.25 4.57
CA ARG A 39 12.76 13.73 4.86
C ARG A 39 13.74 14.20 3.80
N ASN A 40 15.03 13.99 4.04
CA ASN A 40 16.10 14.36 3.13
C ASN A 40 17.16 13.26 3.09
N TYR A 41 16.78 12.05 2.64
CA TYR A 41 17.73 10.98 2.38
C TYR A 41 18.43 11.23 1.05
N GLU A 42 19.73 10.99 0.97
CA GLU A 42 20.54 11.21 -0.23
C GLU A 42 20.91 9.93 -0.94
N ASP A 43 20.97 8.81 -0.21
CA ASP A 43 21.40 7.52 -0.73
C ASP A 43 20.20 6.67 -1.18
N PRO A 44 20.02 6.44 -2.50
CA PRO A 44 18.94 5.59 -3.02
C PRO A 44 19.08 4.12 -2.64
N GLU A 45 20.28 3.65 -2.27
CA GLU A 45 20.49 2.25 -1.88
C GLU A 45 19.89 1.88 -0.53
N LEU A 46 19.46 2.88 0.24
CA LEU A 46 18.64 2.67 1.45
C LEU A 46 17.24 2.10 1.13
N LEU A 47 16.81 2.16 -0.14
CA LEU A 47 15.53 1.64 -0.58
C LEU A 47 15.64 0.16 -0.98
N GLU A 48 14.78 -0.66 -0.41
CA GLU A 48 14.53 -2.03 -0.83
C GLU A 48 13.12 -2.14 -1.41
N ILE A 49 13.03 -2.36 -2.72
CA ILE A 49 11.74 -2.44 -3.42
C ILE A 49 11.20 -3.86 -3.30
N ASN A 50 9.98 -4.00 -2.78
CA ASN A 50 9.30 -5.27 -2.50
C ASN A 50 7.91 -5.33 -3.15
N THR A 51 7.79 -4.80 -4.37
CA THR A 51 6.49 -4.74 -5.06
C THR A 51 5.95 -6.14 -5.36
N LEU A 52 4.67 -6.36 -5.11
CA LEU A 52 3.98 -7.61 -5.41
C LEU A 52 3.71 -7.72 -6.91
N GLU A 53 4.57 -8.44 -7.63
CA GLU A 53 4.40 -8.65 -9.08
C GLU A 53 3.44 -9.78 -9.43
N ASN A 54 3.37 -10.82 -8.58
CA ASN A 54 2.59 -12.04 -8.78
C ASN A 54 1.90 -12.47 -7.49
N ALA A 55 0.83 -11.79 -7.11
CA ALA A 55 -0.02 -12.28 -6.04
C ALA A 55 -0.74 -13.56 -6.50
N PHE A 56 -0.43 -14.70 -5.90
CA PHE A 56 -1.01 -16.01 -6.21
C PHE A 56 -2.51 -16.09 -5.90
N TYR A 57 -3.02 -15.16 -5.11
CA TYR A 57 -4.43 -15.07 -4.73
C TYR A 57 -5.07 -13.80 -5.27
N MET A 58 -6.10 -13.94 -6.11
CA MET A 58 -7.02 -12.91 -6.57
C MET A 58 -6.46 -11.84 -7.53
N SER A 59 -5.37 -12.06 -8.26
CA SER A 59 -4.82 -11.09 -9.23
C SER A 59 -4.58 -9.69 -8.64
N MET A 60 -4.36 -9.61 -7.34
CA MET A 60 -4.11 -8.35 -6.65
C MET A 60 -2.65 -7.96 -6.81
N LYS A 61 -2.45 -6.79 -7.39
CA LYS A 61 -1.13 -6.16 -7.53
C LYS A 61 -1.20 -4.83 -6.83
N ASN A 62 -0.18 -4.51 -6.03
CA ASN A 62 0.03 -3.14 -5.59
C ASN A 62 0.94 -2.41 -6.58
N ASP A 63 0.76 -1.09 -6.73
CA ASP A 63 1.56 -0.32 -7.66
C ASP A 63 3.03 -0.26 -7.20
N LEU A 64 3.27 -0.04 -5.91
CA LEU A 64 4.61 0.08 -5.37
C LEU A 64 4.66 -0.22 -3.88
N SER A 65 5.59 -1.09 -3.45
CA SER A 65 5.96 -1.28 -2.06
C SER A 65 7.46 -1.34 -1.88
N PHE A 66 7.95 -0.75 -0.79
CA PHE A 66 9.38 -0.67 -0.50
C PHE A 66 9.65 -0.50 1.00
N LEU A 67 10.85 -0.91 1.40
CA LEU A 67 11.39 -0.67 2.73
C LEU A 67 12.40 0.48 2.67
N ILE A 68 12.33 1.36 3.65
CA ILE A 68 13.33 2.37 3.94
C ILE A 68 13.34 2.64 5.44
N ASP A 69 14.51 2.68 6.05
CA ASP A 69 14.67 2.95 7.48
C ASP A 69 13.77 2.05 8.36
N SER A 70 13.75 0.74 8.04
CA SER A 70 12.93 -0.28 8.71
C SER A 70 11.41 0.00 8.67
N ARG A 71 10.92 0.80 7.73
CA ARG A 71 9.50 1.08 7.52
C ARG A 71 9.04 0.56 6.18
N LEU A 72 7.91 -0.11 6.16
CA LEU A 72 7.29 -0.60 4.94
C LEU A 72 6.31 0.45 4.40
N SER A 73 6.58 0.99 3.22
CA SER A 73 5.71 1.95 2.54
C SER A 73 5.00 1.28 1.37
N LEU A 74 3.67 1.44 1.31
CA LEU A 74 2.84 0.99 0.20
C LEU A 74 2.18 2.21 -0.44
N TYR A 75 2.53 2.45 -1.70
CA TYR A 75 2.04 3.57 -2.48
C TYR A 75 1.17 3.07 -3.62
N GLU A 76 0.01 3.66 -3.78
CA GLU A 76 -0.95 3.36 -4.84
C GLU A 76 -1.32 4.62 -5.62
N HIS A 77 -1.43 4.49 -6.92
CA HIS A 77 -1.94 5.53 -7.80
C HIS A 77 -3.40 5.22 -8.18
N GLN A 78 -4.27 6.19 -8.01
CA GLN A 78 -5.70 6.07 -8.32
C GLN A 78 -6.18 7.20 -9.24
N SER A 79 -6.75 6.84 -10.40
CA SER A 79 -7.43 7.79 -11.28
C SER A 79 -8.95 7.78 -11.11
N THR A 80 -9.47 6.89 -10.28
CA THR A 80 -10.88 6.82 -9.87
C THR A 80 -10.88 6.59 -8.36
N TYR A 81 -11.67 7.37 -7.63
CA TYR A 81 -11.80 7.20 -6.19
C TYR A 81 -12.32 5.80 -5.85
N ASN A 82 -11.67 5.17 -4.90
CA ASN A 82 -12.04 3.83 -4.42
C ASN A 82 -12.09 3.82 -2.88
N PRO A 83 -13.28 3.78 -2.27
CA PRO A 83 -13.42 3.79 -0.80
C PRO A 83 -12.88 2.51 -0.15
N ASN A 84 -12.65 1.45 -0.92
CA ASN A 84 -12.13 0.17 -0.40
C ASN A 84 -10.60 0.11 -0.34
N MET A 85 -9.91 1.24 -0.50
CA MET A 85 -8.44 1.26 -0.43
C MET A 85 -7.88 0.74 0.90
N PRO A 86 -8.46 1.02 2.08
CA PRO A 86 -7.97 0.45 3.33
C PRO A 86 -8.06 -1.08 3.36
N LEU A 87 -9.13 -1.67 2.82
CA LEU A 87 -9.27 -3.13 2.70
C LEU A 87 -8.22 -3.71 1.73
N ARG A 88 -7.99 -3.06 0.59
CA ARG A 88 -6.96 -3.49 -0.37
C ARG A 88 -5.57 -3.46 0.27
N PHE A 89 -5.23 -2.40 0.98
CA PHE A 89 -3.95 -2.30 1.70
C PHE A 89 -3.79 -3.38 2.77
N LEU A 90 -4.85 -3.74 3.49
CA LEU A 90 -4.80 -4.86 4.43
C LEU A 90 -4.39 -6.17 3.74
N LEU A 91 -5.00 -6.45 2.58
CA LEU A 91 -4.72 -7.66 1.82
C LEU A 91 -3.27 -7.66 1.27
N TYR A 92 -2.81 -6.53 0.71
CA TYR A 92 -1.42 -6.38 0.26
C TYR A 92 -0.41 -6.54 1.40
N LEU A 93 -0.70 -5.90 2.54
CA LEU A 93 0.14 -6.00 3.73
C LEU A 93 0.24 -7.43 4.25
N SER A 94 -0.89 -8.15 4.28
CA SER A 94 -0.95 -9.54 4.70
C SER A 94 -0.02 -10.41 3.85
N GLU A 95 0.01 -10.20 2.53
CA GLU A 95 0.85 -10.96 1.63
C GLU A 95 2.34 -10.62 1.79
N LEU A 96 2.67 -9.32 1.88
CA LEU A 96 4.04 -8.88 2.15
C LEU A 96 4.57 -9.43 3.47
N TYR A 97 3.78 -9.36 4.54
CA TYR A 97 4.16 -9.91 5.83
C TYR A 97 4.27 -11.44 5.79
N SER A 98 3.40 -12.14 5.07
CA SER A 98 3.51 -13.58 4.87
C SER A 98 4.85 -13.97 4.25
N GLY A 99 5.30 -13.22 3.23
CA GLY A 99 6.64 -13.39 2.65
C GLY A 99 7.77 -13.14 3.65
N MET A 100 7.67 -12.07 4.45
CA MET A 100 8.70 -11.70 5.43
C MET A 100 8.82 -12.69 6.60
N VAL A 101 7.76 -13.44 6.91
CA VAL A 101 7.75 -14.45 7.96
C VAL A 101 7.89 -15.87 7.42
N ALA A 102 8.06 -16.05 6.13
CA ALA A 102 8.25 -17.34 5.51
C ALA A 102 9.44 -18.08 6.18
N GLY A 103 9.21 -19.31 6.60
CA GLY A 103 10.21 -20.12 7.32
C GLY A 103 10.43 -19.74 8.79
N LYS A 104 9.74 -18.74 9.33
CA LYS A 104 9.77 -18.39 10.76
C LYS A 104 8.66 -19.12 11.52
N ASN A 105 8.93 -19.51 12.77
CA ASN A 105 7.92 -20.16 13.61
C ASN A 105 6.99 -19.11 14.24
N ILE A 106 5.89 -18.79 13.56
CA ILE A 106 4.87 -17.82 14.03
C ILE A 106 4.09 -18.30 15.27
N TYR A 107 4.14 -19.61 15.56
CA TYR A 107 3.53 -20.22 16.75
C TYR A 107 4.50 -20.34 17.93
N GLY A 108 5.73 -19.87 17.75
CA GLY A 108 6.75 -19.87 18.78
C GLY A 108 6.51 -18.81 19.85
N LYS A 109 7.28 -18.90 20.94
CA LYS A 109 7.21 -17.93 22.06
C LYS A 109 7.98 -16.63 21.79
N THR A 110 8.79 -16.59 20.75
CA THR A 110 9.63 -15.43 20.41
C THR A 110 8.85 -14.50 19.45
N ARG A 111 8.76 -13.22 19.81
CA ARG A 111 8.14 -12.21 18.96
C ARG A 111 8.95 -12.06 17.66
N ILE A 112 8.26 -12.07 16.53
CA ILE A 112 8.84 -11.78 15.22
C ILE A 112 8.70 -10.28 14.96
N PRO A 113 9.79 -9.52 14.82
CA PRO A 113 9.69 -8.10 14.47
C PRO A 113 9.23 -7.95 13.02
N LEU A 114 8.33 -6.98 12.80
CA LEU A 114 7.83 -6.59 11.48
C LEU A 114 8.00 -5.08 11.29
N PRO A 115 8.29 -4.61 10.08
CA PRO A 115 8.36 -3.19 9.79
C PRO A 115 6.97 -2.56 9.91
N PRO A 116 6.81 -1.39 10.55
CA PRO A 116 5.53 -0.70 10.60
C PRO A 116 5.11 -0.26 9.20
N PRO A 117 3.84 -0.48 8.80
CA PRO A 117 3.36 -0.12 7.48
C PRO A 117 2.95 1.35 7.40
N ARG A 118 3.14 1.96 6.23
CA ARG A 118 2.62 3.27 5.86
C ARG A 118 1.91 3.16 4.51
N PHE A 119 0.68 3.66 4.42
CA PHE A 119 -0.14 3.60 3.23
C PHE A 119 -0.38 5.00 2.67
N ILE A 120 -0.22 5.16 1.36
CA ILE A 120 -0.46 6.42 0.67
C ILE A 120 -1.13 6.15 -0.66
N VAL A 121 -2.19 6.90 -0.94
CA VAL A 121 -2.88 6.92 -2.22
C VAL A 121 -2.63 8.26 -2.90
N PHE A 122 -2.10 8.23 -4.11
CA PHE A 122 -1.98 9.39 -4.98
C PHE A 122 -3.18 9.41 -5.92
N TYR A 123 -4.08 10.35 -5.71
CA TYR A 123 -5.26 10.51 -6.52
C TYR A 123 -5.07 11.60 -7.58
N ASN A 124 -5.29 11.27 -8.85
CA ASN A 124 -5.28 12.22 -9.97
C ASN A 124 -6.52 12.06 -10.87
N GLY A 125 -7.64 11.67 -10.28
CA GLY A 125 -8.91 11.57 -10.99
C GLY A 125 -9.54 12.90 -11.29
N THR A 126 -10.70 12.85 -11.96
CA THR A 126 -11.48 14.04 -12.35
C THR A 126 -12.57 14.41 -11.34
N GLU A 127 -12.81 13.54 -10.35
CA GLU A 127 -13.75 13.83 -9.27
C GLU A 127 -13.08 14.80 -8.29
N GLU A 128 -13.77 15.87 -7.93
CA GLU A 128 -13.26 16.84 -6.96
C GLU A 128 -13.19 16.21 -5.56
N ARG A 129 -12.01 16.23 -4.97
CA ARG A 129 -11.73 15.66 -3.64
C ARG A 129 -10.88 16.63 -2.83
N PRO A 130 -10.92 16.55 -1.50
CA PRO A 130 -10.00 17.30 -0.64
C PRO A 130 -8.53 17.00 -0.97
N ASP A 131 -7.65 17.98 -0.80
CA ASP A 131 -6.20 17.82 -1.00
C ASP A 131 -5.60 16.69 -0.14
N ARG A 132 -6.21 16.43 1.00
CA ARG A 132 -5.84 15.32 1.90
C ARG A 132 -7.09 14.71 2.53
N GLU A 133 -7.15 13.39 2.50
CA GLU A 133 -8.21 12.62 3.12
C GLU A 133 -7.60 11.43 3.87
N VAL A 134 -8.17 11.08 5.01
CA VAL A 134 -7.78 9.88 5.76
C VAL A 134 -8.88 8.85 5.64
N MET A 135 -8.56 7.75 4.98
CA MET A 135 -9.45 6.59 4.85
C MET A 135 -9.13 5.57 5.94
N ARG A 136 -10.14 5.03 6.60
CA ARG A 136 -9.97 4.06 7.68
C ARG A 136 -10.63 2.74 7.34
N LEU A 137 -9.98 1.64 7.70
CA LEU A 137 -10.57 0.30 7.54
C LEU A 137 -11.83 0.14 8.38
N SER A 138 -11.87 0.77 9.55
CA SER A 138 -13.04 0.79 10.44
C SER A 138 -14.31 1.33 9.77
N ASP A 139 -14.16 2.22 8.78
CA ASP A 139 -15.31 2.78 8.05
C ASP A 139 -16.02 1.71 7.18
N SER A 140 -15.36 0.57 6.97
CA SER A 140 -15.91 -0.58 6.23
C SER A 140 -16.61 -1.61 7.15
N TYR A 141 -16.55 -1.45 8.47
CA TYR A 141 -17.17 -2.40 9.38
C TYR A 141 -18.69 -2.21 9.42
N THR A 142 -19.42 -3.33 9.50
CA THR A 142 -20.89 -3.30 9.55
C THR A 142 -21.43 -2.76 10.87
N ILE A 143 -20.64 -2.82 11.94
CA ILE A 143 -20.96 -2.26 13.25
C ILE A 143 -19.98 -1.10 13.48
N GLN A 144 -20.52 0.09 13.64
CA GLN A 144 -19.75 1.31 13.87
C GLN A 144 -19.69 1.65 15.37
N GLY A 145 -18.61 2.31 15.81
CA GLY A 145 -18.46 2.82 17.17
C GLY A 145 -17.91 1.85 18.20
N GLU A 146 -17.56 0.63 17.81
CA GLU A 146 -16.78 -0.27 18.67
C GLU A 146 -15.28 0.02 18.50
N GLU A 147 -14.54 0.03 19.61
CA GLU A 147 -13.07 0.06 19.55
C GLU A 147 -12.56 -1.26 18.97
N VAL A 148 -12.32 -1.29 17.67
CA VAL A 148 -11.65 -2.43 17.04
C VAL A 148 -10.15 -2.25 17.25
N CYS A 149 -9.63 -2.96 18.21
CA CYS A 149 -8.21 -2.93 18.53
C CYS A 149 -7.48 -4.07 17.83
N TRP A 150 -6.46 -3.75 17.02
CA TRP A 150 -5.50 -4.73 16.52
C TRP A 150 -4.58 -5.27 17.63
N ASN A 151 -4.59 -4.63 18.78
CA ASN A 151 -3.90 -5.10 19.96
C ASN A 151 -4.80 -6.10 20.70
N CYS A 152 -4.33 -7.34 20.84
CA CYS A 152 -5.00 -8.29 21.73
C CYS A 152 -5.09 -7.65 23.12
N GLY A 153 -6.30 -7.61 23.66
CA GLY A 153 -6.54 -7.16 25.03
C GLY A 153 -5.75 -8.00 26.04
N PRO A 154 -5.85 -7.69 27.34
CA PRO A 154 -5.18 -8.45 28.37
C PRO A 154 -5.60 -9.92 28.26
N MET A 155 -4.61 -10.82 28.25
CA MET A 155 -4.88 -12.26 28.35
C MET A 155 -5.41 -12.52 29.76
N CYS A 156 -6.66 -12.98 29.85
CA CYS A 156 -7.24 -13.48 31.11
C CYS A 156 -6.78 -14.90 31.38
#